data_53e0d719a451dfaf26142f484bf42f62
#
_entry.id   53e0d719a451dfaf26142f484bf42f62
#
_cell.length_a   1.000
_cell.length_b   1.000
_cell.length_c   1.000
_cell.angle_alpha   90.00
_cell.angle_beta   90.00
_cell.angle_gamma   90.00
#
_symmetry.space_group_name_H-M   'P 1'
#
loop_
_entity.id
_entity.type
_entity.pdbx_description
1 polymer ?
#
loop_
_entity_poly.entity_id
_entity_poly.type
_entity_poly.pdbx_seq_one_letter_code
_entity_poly.pdbx_strand_id
1 'polypeptide(L)'
;MDTQTIRCEVQDYIALVTMDRPPVNAVNAQFLDDMMLVFDTLSDRDDVRVAVLTGAGRTFCAGADIKERAGRERELTRGDFLKIR
;
A
#
# COMPACT_ATOMS: atom_id res chain seq x y z
N MET A 1 7.60 11.97 -4.43
CA MET A 1 6.15 11.78 -4.57
C MET A 1 5.61 11.12 -3.30
N ASP A 2 4.77 11.83 -2.61
CA ASP A 2 4.24 11.34 -1.34
C ASP A 2 2.72 11.37 -1.35
N THR A 3 2.13 10.34 -0.76
CA THR A 3 0.70 10.27 -0.47
C THR A 3 0.49 10.33 1.04
N GLN A 4 -0.73 10.09 1.54
CA GLN A 4 -0.99 10.09 2.98
C GLN A 4 -0.28 8.95 3.72
N THR A 5 -0.15 7.79 3.08
CA THR A 5 0.35 6.58 3.74
C THR A 5 1.62 6.02 3.10
N ILE A 6 2.07 6.60 1.99
CA ILE A 6 3.23 6.09 1.23
C ILE A 6 4.17 7.25 0.92
N ARG A 7 5.45 7.05 1.19
CA ARG A 7 6.52 7.96 0.75
C ARG A 7 7.31 7.30 -0.37
N CYS A 8 7.68 8.06 -1.38
CA CYS A 8 8.46 7.54 -2.50
C CYS A 8 9.59 8.49 -2.86
N GLU A 9 10.80 7.97 -2.88
CA GLU A 9 11.99 8.69 -3.29
C GLU A 9 12.65 7.95 -4.44
N VAL A 10 13.12 8.70 -5.45
CA VAL A 10 13.79 8.10 -6.61
C VAL A 10 15.22 8.61 -6.67
N GLN A 11 16.17 7.69 -6.73
CA GLN A 11 17.58 7.98 -6.87
C GLN A 11 18.27 6.82 -7.59
N ASP A 12 19.14 7.14 -8.54
CA ASP A 12 19.94 6.15 -9.26
C ASP A 12 19.10 5.05 -9.93
N TYR A 13 17.97 5.44 -10.52
CA TYR A 13 16.98 4.55 -11.17
C TYR A 13 16.26 3.61 -10.19
N ILE A 14 16.37 3.84 -8.90
CA ILE A 14 15.72 3.06 -7.86
C ILE A 14 14.66 3.91 -7.17
N ALA A 15 13.45 3.42 -7.10
CA ALA A 15 12.37 4.01 -6.31
C ALA A 15 12.33 3.32 -4.95
N LEU A 16 12.56 4.07 -3.88
CA LEU A 16 12.35 3.58 -2.52
C LEU A 16 10.93 3.95 -2.11
N VAL A 17 10.07 2.96 -1.99
CA VAL A 17 8.67 3.11 -1.64
C VAL A 17 8.50 2.69 -0.19
N THR A 18 8.20 3.65 0.69
CA THR A 18 8.08 3.42 2.12
C THR A 18 6.62 3.49 2.54
N MET A 19 6.09 2.39 3.05
CA MET A 19 4.79 2.36 3.68
C MET A 19 4.89 3.01 5.05
N ASP A 20 4.08 4.03 5.29
CA ASP A 20 4.13 4.82 6.52
C ASP A 20 2.72 5.05 7.06
N ARG A 21 2.14 4.02 7.60
CA ARG A 21 0.86 4.05 8.28
C ARG A 21 1.02 3.44 9.68
N PRO A 22 1.46 4.27 10.65
CA PRO A 22 1.66 3.78 12.01
C PRO A 22 0.38 3.21 12.64
N PRO A 23 0.50 2.32 13.59
CA PRO A 23 1.75 1.80 14.16
C PRO A 23 2.33 0.60 13.41
N VAL A 24 1.55 -0.13 12.62
CA VAL A 24 1.95 -1.43 12.08
C VAL A 24 1.71 -1.59 10.58
N ASN A 25 1.49 -0.50 9.87
CA ASN A 25 1.23 -0.51 8.43
C ASN A 25 0.07 -1.43 8.04
N ALA A 26 -1.03 -1.38 8.80
CA ALA A 26 -2.24 -2.13 8.48
C ALA A 26 -2.89 -1.58 7.20
N VAL A 27 -3.39 -2.47 6.35
CA VAL A 27 -3.96 -2.12 5.05
C VAL A 27 -5.41 -1.66 5.20
N ASN A 28 -5.69 -0.44 4.78
CA ASN A 28 -7.06 0.09 4.63
C ASN A 28 -7.28 0.57 3.20
N ALA A 29 -8.45 1.14 2.90
CA ALA A 29 -8.77 1.60 1.55
C ALA A 29 -7.84 2.72 1.09
N GLN A 30 -7.53 3.69 1.95
CA GLN A 30 -6.61 4.78 1.60
C GLN A 30 -5.22 4.24 1.27
N PHE A 31 -4.73 3.27 2.04
CA PHE A 31 -3.44 2.64 1.79
C PHE A 31 -3.40 1.96 0.43
N LEU A 32 -4.46 1.20 0.08
CA LEU A 32 -4.55 0.54 -1.23
C LEU A 32 -4.60 1.55 -2.37
N ASP A 33 -5.37 2.62 -2.24
CA ASP A 33 -5.45 3.68 -3.23
C ASP A 33 -4.09 4.35 -3.42
N ASP A 34 -3.40 4.65 -2.33
CA ASP A 34 -2.08 5.26 -2.36
C ASP A 34 -1.07 4.32 -3.03
N MET A 35 -1.11 3.03 -2.73
CA MET A 35 -0.23 2.04 -3.32
C MET A 35 -0.44 1.95 -4.83
N MET A 36 -1.70 1.90 -5.28
CA MET A 36 -2.02 1.87 -6.70
C MET A 36 -1.52 3.12 -7.41
N LEU A 37 -1.77 4.29 -6.83
CA LEU A 37 -1.32 5.56 -7.41
C LEU A 37 0.20 5.61 -7.55
N VAL A 38 0.93 5.23 -6.50
CA VAL A 38 2.38 5.25 -6.50
C VAL A 38 2.94 4.30 -7.57
N PHE A 39 2.49 3.06 -7.61
CA PHE A 39 3.02 2.10 -8.59
C PHE A 39 2.60 2.39 -10.02
N ASP A 40 1.38 2.90 -10.25
CA ASP A 40 0.98 3.34 -11.58
C ASP A 40 1.86 4.51 -12.07
N THR A 41 2.14 5.46 -11.19
CA THR A 41 3.02 6.59 -11.52
C THR A 41 4.43 6.12 -11.82
N LEU A 42 4.97 5.20 -11.02
CA LEU A 42 6.33 4.68 -11.23
C LEU A 42 6.43 3.88 -12.53
N SER A 43 5.38 3.20 -12.93
CA SER A 43 5.34 2.43 -14.19
C SER A 43 5.55 3.30 -15.41
N ASP A 44 5.13 4.56 -15.34
CA ASP A 44 5.23 5.51 -16.46
C ASP A 44 6.53 6.32 -16.46
N ARG A 45 7.40 6.13 -15.47
CA ARG A 45 8.64 6.89 -15.34
C ARG A 45 9.81 6.16 -15.99
N ASP A 46 10.55 6.90 -16.83
CA ASP A 46 11.76 6.39 -17.48
C ASP A 46 12.96 6.34 -16.54
N ASP A 47 12.91 7.08 -15.42
CA ASP A 47 14.00 7.16 -14.45
C ASP A 47 13.88 6.15 -13.33
N VAL A 48 12.98 5.17 -13.45
CA VAL A 48 12.80 4.09 -12.49
C VAL A 48 12.94 2.75 -13.18
N ARG A 49 13.85 1.93 -12.69
CA ARG A 49 14.05 0.56 -13.19
C ARG A 49 13.70 -0.49 -12.14
N VAL A 50 13.82 -0.13 -10.87
CA VAL A 50 13.56 -1.02 -9.74
C VAL A 50 12.81 -0.25 -8.67
N ALA A 51 11.83 -0.88 -8.06
CA ALA A 51 11.16 -0.37 -6.87
C ALA A 51 11.47 -1.25 -5.68
N VAL A 52 11.95 -0.63 -4.60
CA VAL A 52 12.18 -1.30 -3.33
C VAL A 52 11.04 -0.90 -2.38
N LEU A 53 10.28 -1.88 -1.92
CA LEU A 53 9.17 -1.66 -1.01
C LEU A 53 9.60 -1.97 0.42
N THR A 54 9.43 -1.02 1.31
CA THR A 54 9.75 -1.19 2.73
C THR A 54 8.68 -0.58 3.62
N GLY A 55 8.68 -0.91 4.89
CA GLY A 55 7.77 -0.34 5.87
C GLY A 55 8.50 0.53 6.88
N ALA A 56 7.94 1.70 7.17
CA ALA A 56 8.44 2.53 8.26
C ALA A 56 8.14 1.87 9.61
N GLY A 57 9.03 2.07 10.57
CA GLY A 57 8.89 1.48 11.90
C GLY A 57 9.35 0.03 11.94
N ARG A 58 8.76 -0.74 12.85
CA ARG A 58 9.19 -2.11 13.13
C ARG A 58 8.50 -3.17 12.27
N THR A 59 7.38 -2.84 11.68
CA THR A 59 6.54 -3.80 10.97
C THR A 59 6.49 -3.43 9.50
N PHE A 60 6.80 -4.39 8.62
CA PHE A 60 6.66 -4.18 7.19
C PHE A 60 5.20 -3.93 6.84
N CYS A 61 4.31 -4.87 7.16
CA CYS A 61 2.88 -4.74 6.96
C CYS A 61 2.16 -5.75 7.87
N ALA A 62 1.17 -5.27 8.62
CA ALA A 62 0.41 -6.14 9.53
C ALA A 62 -0.77 -6.85 8.87
N GLY A 63 -1.04 -6.58 7.59
CA GLY A 63 -2.19 -7.11 6.88
C GLY A 63 -3.38 -6.17 6.91
N ALA A 64 -4.58 -6.69 6.70
CA ALA A 64 -5.77 -5.88 6.57
C ALA A 64 -6.14 -5.18 7.88
N ASP A 65 -6.63 -3.94 7.76
CA ASP A 65 -7.19 -3.19 8.88
C ASP A 65 -8.49 -3.86 9.31
N ILE A 66 -8.50 -4.43 10.50
CA ILE A 66 -9.62 -5.24 10.99
C ILE A 66 -10.89 -4.40 11.13
N LYS A 67 -10.77 -3.17 11.59
CA LYS A 67 -11.93 -2.30 11.80
C LYS A 67 -12.62 -1.94 10.49
N GLU A 68 -11.85 -1.56 9.50
CA GLU A 68 -12.38 -1.23 8.19
C GLU A 68 -12.91 -2.47 7.48
N ARG A 69 -12.18 -3.59 7.57
CA ARG A 69 -12.58 -4.84 6.98
C ARG A 69 -13.89 -5.35 7.55
N ALA A 70 -14.11 -5.25 8.85
CA ALA A 70 -15.35 -5.64 9.48
C ALA A 70 -16.55 -4.86 8.92
N GLY A 71 -16.38 -3.56 8.67
CA GLY A 71 -17.39 -2.74 8.02
C GLY A 71 -17.67 -3.18 6.58
N ARG A 72 -16.63 -3.50 5.83
CA ARG A 72 -16.75 -3.94 4.43
C ARG A 72 -17.34 -5.33 4.30
N GLU A 73 -17.05 -6.21 5.21
CA GLU A 73 -17.61 -7.58 5.22
C GLU A 73 -19.13 -7.60 5.31
N ARG A 74 -19.73 -6.57 5.91
CA ARG A 74 -21.19 -6.43 5.95
C ARG A 74 -21.80 -6.17 4.58
N GLU A 75 -21.02 -5.61 3.65
CA GLU A 75 -21.44 -5.25 2.31
C GLU A 75 -21.09 -6.31 1.28
N LEU A 76 -20.15 -7.17 1.59
CA LEU A 76 -19.69 -8.22 0.68
C LEU A 76 -20.58 -9.45 0.79
N THR A 77 -20.84 -10.05 -0.37
CA THR A 77 -21.46 -11.37 -0.37
C THR A 77 -20.42 -12.39 0.10
N ARG A 78 -20.90 -13.52 0.63
CA ARG A 78 -20.02 -14.59 1.07
C ARG A 78 -19.10 -15.10 -0.04
N GLY A 79 -19.59 -15.13 -1.28
CA GLY A 79 -18.79 -15.54 -2.43
C GLY A 79 -17.65 -14.58 -2.71
N ASP A 80 -17.92 -13.28 -2.63
CA ASP A 80 -16.88 -12.25 -2.82
C ASP A 80 -15.81 -12.32 -1.74
N PHE A 81 -16.21 -12.52 -0.51
CA PHE A 81 -15.29 -12.67 0.60
C PHE A 81 -14.35 -13.87 0.41
N LEU A 82 -14.89 -14.98 -0.04
CA LEU A 82 -14.12 -16.21 -0.28
C LEU A 82 -13.14 -16.05 -1.45
N LYS A 83 -13.43 -15.21 -2.42
CA LYS A 83 -12.52 -14.93 -3.54
C LYS A 83 -11.30 -14.13 -3.15
N ILE A 84 -11.37 -13.37 -2.09
CA ILE A 84 -10.28 -12.52 -1.61
C ILE A 84 -9.18 -13.34 -0.95
N ARG A 85 -9.46 -14.53 -0.57
CA ARG A 85 -8.46 -15.45 -0.02
C ARG A 85 -7.39 -15.77 -1.09
#